data_92745b0bb4dfb83fb2ee46dec7856c52
#
_entry.id   92745b0bb4dfb83fb2ee46dec7856c52
#
_cell.length_a   1.000
_cell.length_b   1.000
_cell.length_c   1.000
_cell.angle_alpha   90.00
_cell.angle_beta   90.00
_cell.angle_gamma   90.00
#
_symmetry.space_group_name_H-M   'P 1'
#
loop_
_entity.id
_entity.type
_entity.pdbx_description
1 polymer ?
#
loop_
_entity_poly.entity_id
_entity_poly.type
_entity_poly.pdbx_seq_one_letter_code
_entity_poly.pdbx_strand_id
1 'polypeptide(L)'
;MKVAVLLTGQLRTFEMVKYLHMNALIKQYNADVFLGIDISNKLQVEYTNSIVDTEEQYVINAINFFKPIDTFVLKNFSLEGVPNNDIRRFRQYYLVKNTYKMLKTHIDNNNIKYDLIIRLRFDQYIYSTEVPILPGLWNEKLQVILYNEENIKILKKYPLDKKFIFEEINNNTIYVFGFGDYRNYKFANDQFFYHNHSLIEKMFNFYDNMLDIVKYCINQIGVKEQYCLTEYIFYTYITNNNIDLKKSNIRGIFIREFLTPLK
;
A
#
# COMPACT_ATOMS: atom_id res chain seq x y z
N MET A 1 -3.55 20.58 -9.30
CA MET A 1 -3.75 19.12 -9.27
C MET A 1 -4.33 18.75 -7.92
N LYS A 2 -5.53 18.19 -7.89
CA LYS A 2 -6.19 17.70 -6.66
C LYS A 2 -5.79 16.26 -6.44
N VAL A 3 -5.21 15.94 -5.27
CA VAL A 3 -4.60 14.64 -4.97
C VAL A 3 -5.27 13.98 -3.77
N ALA A 4 -5.56 12.68 -3.87
CA ALA A 4 -5.95 11.82 -2.76
C ALA A 4 -4.85 10.79 -2.47
N VAL A 5 -4.55 10.58 -1.19
CA VAL A 5 -3.59 9.57 -0.72
C VAL A 5 -4.31 8.57 0.19
N LEU A 6 -4.34 7.32 -0.23
CA LEU A 6 -4.93 6.21 0.49
C LEU A 6 -3.82 5.39 1.15
N LEU A 7 -3.60 5.59 2.44
CA LEU A 7 -2.66 4.81 3.23
C LEU A 7 -3.37 3.59 3.81
N THR A 8 -2.94 2.39 3.41
CA THR A 8 -3.63 1.15 3.81
C THR A 8 -2.68 0.11 4.37
N GLY A 9 -3.14 -0.65 5.36
CA GLY A 9 -2.39 -1.78 5.92
C GLY A 9 -2.16 -1.69 7.42
N GLN A 10 -1.15 -2.39 7.88
CA GLN A 10 -0.74 -2.43 9.28
C GLN A 10 0.27 -1.33 9.59
N LEU A 11 0.25 -0.80 10.81
CA LEU A 11 1.10 0.31 11.25
C LEU A 11 2.53 -0.10 11.68
N ARG A 12 3.01 -1.27 11.27
CA ARG A 12 4.28 -1.89 11.73
C ARG A 12 5.44 -0.92 11.87
N THR A 13 5.83 -0.32 10.75
CA THR A 13 7.00 0.56 10.64
C THR A 13 6.61 1.98 10.24
N PHE A 14 5.33 2.34 10.43
CA PHE A 14 4.83 3.64 9.99
C PHE A 14 5.57 4.80 10.66
N GLU A 15 6.00 4.64 11.92
CA GLU A 15 6.77 5.64 12.65
C GLU A 15 8.05 6.08 11.92
N MET A 16 8.64 5.20 11.14
CA MET A 16 9.81 5.50 10.35
C MET A 16 9.47 6.23 9.05
N VAL A 17 8.48 5.74 8.30
CA VAL A 17 8.19 6.27 6.95
C VAL A 17 7.20 7.42 6.93
N LYS A 18 6.47 7.67 8.02
CA LYS A 18 5.45 8.73 8.07
C LYS A 18 5.96 10.11 7.66
N TYR A 19 7.21 10.43 8.00
CA TYR A 19 7.83 11.71 7.65
C TYR A 19 8.10 11.83 6.16
N LEU A 20 8.53 10.74 5.50
CA LEU A 20 8.70 10.71 4.04
C LEU A 20 7.35 10.90 3.36
N HIS A 21 6.32 10.12 3.74
CA HIS A 21 4.99 10.24 3.16
C HIS A 21 4.40 11.64 3.38
N MET A 22 4.57 12.21 4.58
CA MET A 22 4.09 13.54 4.90
C MET A 22 4.81 14.62 4.09
N ASN A 23 6.14 14.59 4.06
CA ASN A 23 6.95 15.69 3.55
C ASN A 23 7.10 15.66 2.03
N ALA A 24 7.34 14.48 1.43
CA ALA A 24 7.60 14.36 -0.01
C ALA A 24 6.32 14.11 -0.85
N LEU A 25 5.20 13.76 -0.20
CA LEU A 25 3.96 13.45 -0.89
C LEU A 25 2.79 14.31 -0.39
N ILE A 26 2.35 14.14 0.86
CA ILE A 26 1.10 14.73 1.33
C ILE A 26 1.16 16.26 1.34
N LYS A 27 2.18 16.85 1.98
CA LYS A 27 2.34 18.32 2.03
C LYS A 27 2.63 18.94 0.68
N GLN A 28 3.45 18.27 -0.16
CA GLN A 28 3.83 18.82 -1.48
C GLN A 28 2.66 18.97 -2.43
N TYR A 29 1.64 18.16 -2.27
CA TYR A 29 0.45 18.18 -3.12
C TYR A 29 -0.79 18.73 -2.41
N ASN A 30 -0.67 19.12 -1.13
CA ASN A 30 -1.83 19.43 -0.29
C ASN A 30 -2.91 18.36 -0.41
N ALA A 31 -2.50 17.10 -0.27
CA ALA A 31 -3.31 15.93 -0.59
C ALA A 31 -4.33 15.66 0.51
N ASP A 32 -5.53 15.25 0.10
CA ASP A 32 -6.52 14.67 1.00
C ASP A 32 -6.11 13.25 1.38
N VAL A 33 -6.11 12.93 2.66
CA VAL A 33 -5.62 11.65 3.19
C VAL A 33 -6.77 10.79 3.68
N PHE A 34 -6.77 9.51 3.33
CA PHE A 34 -7.69 8.50 3.81
C PHE A 34 -6.89 7.32 4.40
N LEU A 35 -7.24 6.90 5.61
CA LEU A 35 -6.53 5.83 6.29
C LEU A 35 -7.37 4.55 6.36
N GLY A 36 -6.80 3.45 5.89
CA GLY A 36 -7.32 2.10 6.10
C GLY A 36 -6.37 1.32 7.00
N ILE A 37 -6.68 1.18 8.29
CA ILE A 37 -5.78 0.61 9.29
C ILE A 37 -6.25 -0.78 9.69
N ASP A 38 -5.35 -1.76 9.64
CA ASP A 38 -5.61 -3.13 10.06
C ASP A 38 -4.98 -3.42 11.44
N ILE A 39 -5.84 -3.63 12.42
CA ILE A 39 -5.47 -4.06 13.79
C ILE A 39 -6.11 -5.41 14.15
N SER A 40 -6.62 -6.14 13.16
CA SER A 40 -7.43 -7.36 13.38
C SER A 40 -6.66 -8.57 13.91
N ASN A 41 -5.32 -8.54 13.87
CA ASN A 41 -4.49 -9.59 14.46
C ASN A 41 -3.39 -8.98 15.31
N LYS A 42 -3.13 -9.59 16.47
CA LYS A 42 -1.83 -9.49 17.11
C LYS A 42 -0.79 -9.87 16.06
N LEU A 43 0.02 -8.93 15.66
CA LEU A 43 1.04 -9.15 14.65
C LEU A 43 2.03 -10.17 15.21
N GLN A 44 1.78 -11.44 14.91
CA GLN A 44 2.85 -12.41 14.88
C GLN A 44 3.71 -12.04 13.69
N VAL A 45 4.73 -11.26 13.93
CA VAL A 45 5.79 -11.03 12.95
C VAL A 45 6.48 -12.36 12.81
N GLU A 46 6.21 -13.08 11.72
CA GLU A 46 6.74 -14.44 11.46
C GLU A 46 8.28 -14.51 11.52
N TYR A 47 8.95 -13.39 11.61
CA TYR A 47 10.40 -13.23 11.68
C TYR A 47 10.92 -12.68 13.00
N THR A 48 10.03 -12.34 13.91
CA THR A 48 10.40 -11.82 15.23
C THR A 48 9.41 -12.37 16.24
N ASN A 49 9.91 -12.95 17.33
CA ASN A 49 9.10 -13.42 18.45
C ASN A 49 8.45 -12.26 19.26
N SER A 50 8.46 -11.05 18.74
CA SER A 50 7.83 -9.91 19.38
C SER A 50 6.39 -9.77 18.89
N ILE A 51 5.46 -9.87 19.83
CA ILE A 51 4.07 -9.46 19.66
C ILE A 51 4.09 -7.93 19.73
N VAL A 52 4.04 -7.29 18.58
CA VAL A 52 3.73 -5.86 18.53
C VAL A 52 2.22 -5.76 18.65
N ASP A 53 1.73 -5.48 19.85
CA ASP A 53 0.35 -5.03 20.02
C ASP A 53 0.23 -3.74 19.21
N THR A 54 -0.55 -3.78 18.14
CA THR A 54 -1.03 -2.57 17.47
C THR A 54 -2.13 -2.00 18.35
N GLU A 55 -1.69 -1.41 19.45
CA GLU A 55 -2.58 -0.78 20.41
C GLU A 55 -3.36 0.33 19.72
N GLU A 56 -4.55 0.61 20.24
CA GLU A 56 -5.36 1.77 19.83
C GLU A 56 -4.53 3.08 19.79
N GLN A 57 -3.49 3.16 20.62
CA GLN A 57 -2.57 4.28 20.65
C GLN A 57 -1.82 4.52 19.32
N TYR A 58 -1.41 3.46 18.60
CA TYR A 58 -0.77 3.62 17.29
C TYR A 58 -1.76 4.16 16.25
N VAL A 59 -3.03 3.75 16.34
CA VAL A 59 -4.10 4.29 15.49
C VAL A 59 -4.30 5.78 15.76
N ILE A 60 -4.39 6.15 17.04
CA ILE A 60 -4.52 7.56 17.46
C ILE A 60 -3.31 8.37 16.97
N ASN A 61 -2.09 7.84 17.11
CA ASN A 61 -0.88 8.52 16.65
C ASN A 61 -0.89 8.74 15.12
N ALA A 62 -1.33 7.74 14.34
CA ALA A 62 -1.43 7.86 12.88
C ALA A 62 -2.48 8.91 12.48
N ILE A 63 -3.66 8.91 13.10
CA ILE A 63 -4.72 9.89 12.86
C ILE A 63 -4.23 11.30 13.20
N ASN A 64 -3.64 11.49 14.36
CA ASN A 64 -3.14 12.79 14.80
C ASN A 64 -2.01 13.31 13.89
N PHE A 65 -1.17 12.42 13.36
CA PHE A 65 -0.07 12.80 12.49
C PHE A 65 -0.52 13.15 11.07
N PHE A 66 -1.35 12.32 10.47
CA PHE A 66 -1.77 12.52 9.07
C PHE A 66 -2.98 13.43 8.92
N LYS A 67 -3.80 13.61 9.97
CA LYS A 67 -5.04 14.41 9.98
C LYS A 67 -5.94 14.04 8.78
N PRO A 68 -6.33 12.77 8.65
CA PRO A 68 -7.07 12.31 7.48
C PRO A 68 -8.47 12.92 7.39
N ILE A 69 -9.02 12.92 6.19
CA ILE A 69 -10.44 13.24 5.93
C ILE A 69 -11.33 12.19 6.59
N ASP A 70 -10.93 10.90 6.46
CA ASP A 70 -11.67 9.79 7.05
C ASP A 70 -10.73 8.62 7.36
N THR A 71 -11.16 7.73 8.29
CA THR A 71 -10.38 6.58 8.74
C THR A 71 -11.27 5.35 8.94
N PHE A 72 -10.90 4.27 8.28
CA PHE A 72 -11.46 2.95 8.51
C PHE A 72 -10.49 2.09 9.32
N VAL A 73 -10.93 1.56 10.46
CA VAL A 73 -10.14 0.67 11.31
C VAL A 73 -10.74 -0.73 11.29
N LEU A 74 -9.99 -1.68 10.75
CA LEU A 74 -10.36 -3.09 10.69
C LEU A 74 -9.92 -3.80 11.98
N LYS A 75 -10.87 -4.07 12.88
CA LYS A 75 -10.62 -4.77 14.16
C LYS A 75 -10.71 -6.28 14.03
N ASN A 76 -11.71 -6.77 13.31
CA ASN A 76 -11.96 -8.19 13.09
C ASN A 76 -12.27 -8.44 11.62
N PHE A 77 -11.74 -9.53 11.10
CA PHE A 77 -12.06 -9.99 9.76
C PHE A 77 -12.14 -11.51 9.74
N SER A 78 -13.28 -12.01 9.31
CA SER A 78 -13.51 -13.43 9.04
C SER A 78 -14.18 -13.56 7.67
N LEU A 79 -13.89 -14.63 6.98
CA LEU A 79 -14.53 -14.96 5.72
C LEU A 79 -14.83 -16.46 5.72
N GLU A 80 -16.12 -16.79 5.66
CA GLU A 80 -16.58 -18.18 5.69
C GLU A 80 -16.09 -18.93 4.45
N GLY A 81 -15.60 -20.16 4.64
CA GLY A 81 -15.14 -21.03 3.56
C GLY A 81 -13.74 -20.70 2.99
N VAL A 82 -13.03 -19.72 3.55
CA VAL A 82 -11.67 -19.37 3.13
C VAL A 82 -10.64 -19.88 4.14
N PRO A 83 -9.61 -20.63 3.70
CA PRO A 83 -8.51 -21.06 4.57
C PRO A 83 -7.82 -19.89 5.26
N ASN A 84 -7.37 -20.07 6.50
CA ASN A 84 -6.72 -19.02 7.30
C ASN A 84 -5.50 -18.38 6.60
N ASN A 85 -4.75 -19.14 5.82
CA ASN A 85 -3.60 -18.62 5.07
C ASN A 85 -3.98 -17.63 3.98
N ASP A 86 -5.19 -17.76 3.43
CA ASP A 86 -5.71 -16.88 2.38
C ASP A 86 -6.48 -15.69 2.94
N ILE A 87 -6.98 -15.79 4.18
CA ILE A 87 -7.69 -14.69 4.86
C ILE A 87 -6.88 -13.40 4.86
N ARG A 88 -5.55 -13.47 5.02
CA ARG A 88 -4.67 -12.28 5.01
C ARG A 88 -4.79 -11.46 3.72
N ARG A 89 -4.93 -12.12 2.57
CA ARG A 89 -5.04 -11.48 1.24
C ARG A 89 -6.39 -10.79 1.09
N PHE A 90 -7.45 -11.51 1.41
CA PHE A 90 -8.80 -10.96 1.39
C PHE A 90 -8.92 -9.76 2.34
N ARG A 91 -8.33 -9.85 3.52
CA ARG A 91 -8.30 -8.77 4.50
C ARG A 91 -7.62 -7.51 3.97
N GLN A 92 -6.48 -7.66 3.29
CA GLN A 92 -5.78 -6.54 2.66
C GLN A 92 -6.67 -5.84 1.63
N TYR A 93 -7.32 -6.58 0.74
CA TYR A 93 -8.16 -5.99 -0.29
C TYR A 93 -9.50 -5.47 0.26
N TYR A 94 -10.04 -6.09 1.29
CA TYR A 94 -11.19 -5.56 2.01
C TYR A 94 -10.89 -4.19 2.63
N LEU A 95 -9.69 -4.03 3.17
CA LEU A 95 -9.22 -2.76 3.69
C LEU A 95 -9.12 -1.70 2.58
N VAL A 96 -8.55 -2.05 1.44
CA VAL A 96 -8.49 -1.18 0.26
C VAL A 96 -9.89 -0.77 -0.19
N LYS A 97 -10.84 -1.72 -0.33
CA LYS A 97 -12.24 -1.43 -0.68
C LYS A 97 -12.86 -0.38 0.25
N ASN A 98 -12.73 -0.58 1.57
CA ASN A 98 -13.33 0.37 2.54
C ASN A 98 -12.67 1.75 2.46
N THR A 99 -11.38 1.82 2.14
CA THR A 99 -10.69 3.09 1.92
C THR A 99 -11.20 3.78 0.65
N TYR A 100 -11.45 3.04 -0.43
CA TYR A 100 -12.11 3.58 -1.62
C TYR A 100 -13.57 3.99 -1.36
N LYS A 101 -14.28 3.27 -0.48
CA LYS A 101 -15.64 3.67 -0.08
C LYS A 101 -15.64 5.06 0.58
N MET A 102 -14.72 5.30 1.51
CA MET A 102 -14.56 6.62 2.13
C MET A 102 -14.25 7.70 1.09
N LEU A 103 -13.30 7.42 0.19
CA LEU A 103 -12.96 8.33 -0.91
C LEU A 103 -14.19 8.67 -1.77
N LYS A 104 -14.97 7.66 -2.19
CA LYS A 104 -16.20 7.86 -2.98
C LYS A 104 -17.23 8.71 -2.23
N THR A 105 -17.49 8.37 -0.97
CA THR A 105 -18.41 9.15 -0.13
C THR A 105 -17.97 10.62 -0.04
N HIS A 106 -16.67 10.86 0.12
CA HIS A 106 -16.14 12.23 0.16
C HIS A 106 -16.30 12.97 -1.18
N ILE A 107 -16.07 12.29 -2.30
CA ILE A 107 -16.25 12.80 -3.65
C ILE A 107 -17.71 13.22 -3.87
N ASP A 108 -18.64 12.31 -3.58
CA ASP A 108 -20.07 12.51 -3.80
C ASP A 108 -20.62 13.66 -2.94
N ASN A 109 -20.22 13.71 -1.65
CA ASN A 109 -20.67 14.73 -0.72
C ASN A 109 -20.14 16.14 -1.04
N ASN A 110 -19.00 16.26 -1.68
CA ASN A 110 -18.32 17.53 -1.91
C ASN A 110 -18.18 17.90 -3.40
N ASN A 111 -18.70 17.06 -4.30
CA ASN A 111 -18.58 17.22 -5.76
C ASN A 111 -17.13 17.44 -6.21
N ILE A 112 -16.20 16.62 -5.70
CA ILE A 112 -14.75 16.74 -5.96
C ILE A 112 -14.33 15.78 -7.08
N LYS A 113 -13.44 16.26 -7.94
CA LYS A 113 -12.72 15.40 -8.90
C LYS A 113 -11.23 15.37 -8.56
N TYR A 114 -10.68 14.19 -8.37
CA TYR A 114 -9.25 14.02 -8.15
C TYR A 114 -8.51 13.79 -9.47
N ASP A 115 -7.43 14.52 -9.66
CA ASP A 115 -6.52 14.33 -10.80
C ASP A 115 -5.62 13.14 -10.60
N LEU A 116 -5.26 12.85 -9.33
CA LEU A 116 -4.36 11.80 -8.93
C LEU A 116 -4.85 11.14 -7.63
N ILE A 117 -4.93 9.81 -7.65
CA ILE A 117 -5.25 8.98 -6.50
C ILE A 117 -4.10 7.99 -6.32
N ILE A 118 -3.51 8.00 -5.14
CA ILE A 118 -2.32 7.21 -4.80
C ILE A 118 -2.69 6.25 -3.68
N ARG A 119 -2.51 4.96 -3.91
CA ARG A 119 -2.59 3.97 -2.84
C ARG A 119 -1.19 3.47 -2.51
N LEU A 120 -0.85 3.48 -1.23
CA LEU A 120 0.39 2.91 -0.70
C LEU A 120 0.19 2.33 0.70
N ARG A 121 1.17 1.51 1.13
CA ARG A 121 1.15 0.89 2.45
C ARG A 121 1.86 1.77 3.48
N PHE A 122 1.45 1.63 4.75
CA PHE A 122 2.11 2.33 5.87
C PHE A 122 3.57 1.93 6.09
N ASP A 123 3.95 0.70 5.72
CA ASP A 123 5.26 0.11 5.97
C ASP A 123 6.19 0.16 4.74
N GLN A 124 5.91 1.04 3.79
CA GLN A 124 6.62 1.12 2.53
C GLN A 124 7.44 2.41 2.40
N TYR A 125 8.73 2.28 2.23
CA TYR A 125 9.59 3.38 1.80
C TYR A 125 9.49 3.53 0.29
N ILE A 126 9.07 4.69 -0.18
CA ILE A 126 8.99 5.01 -1.61
C ILE A 126 10.10 5.98 -2.00
N TYR A 127 10.63 5.84 -3.22
CA TYR A 127 11.73 6.66 -3.74
C TYR A 127 11.62 6.83 -5.26
N SER A 128 12.27 7.85 -5.78
CA SER A 128 12.41 8.13 -7.21
C SER A 128 13.74 8.86 -7.47
N THR A 129 13.96 9.28 -8.69
CA THR A 129 15.12 10.12 -9.03
C THR A 129 15.11 11.44 -8.24
N GLU A 130 13.94 12.06 -8.10
CA GLU A 130 13.75 13.34 -7.41
C GLU A 130 13.75 13.18 -5.88
N VAL A 131 13.31 12.02 -5.42
CA VAL A 131 13.23 11.65 -4.00
C VAL A 131 14.07 10.39 -3.77
N PRO A 132 15.39 10.48 -3.80
CA PRO A 132 16.28 9.32 -3.69
C PRO A 132 16.25 8.74 -2.25
N ILE A 133 16.74 7.52 -2.14
CA ILE A 133 17.02 6.93 -0.82
C ILE A 133 18.08 7.79 -0.13
N LEU A 134 17.81 8.24 1.10
CA LEU A 134 18.76 9.05 1.83
C LEU A 134 20.03 8.26 2.15
N PRO A 135 21.21 8.92 2.09
CA PRO A 135 22.48 8.31 2.48
C PRO A 135 22.40 7.70 3.88
N GLY A 136 22.95 6.53 4.06
CA GLY A 136 22.97 5.79 5.33
C GLY A 136 21.72 4.97 5.66
N LEU A 137 20.61 5.12 4.91
CA LEU A 137 19.42 4.30 5.15
C LEU A 137 19.52 2.90 4.54
N TRP A 138 20.19 2.78 3.39
CA TRP A 138 20.27 1.51 2.66
C TRP A 138 21.34 0.59 3.25
N ASN A 139 20.95 -0.61 3.62
CA ASN A 139 21.89 -1.65 4.01
C ASN A 139 22.26 -2.53 2.80
N GLU A 140 23.43 -2.32 2.24
CA GLU A 140 23.88 -3.03 1.02
C GLU A 140 23.98 -4.54 1.21
N LYS A 141 24.41 -4.99 2.39
CA LYS A 141 24.59 -6.42 2.69
C LYS A 141 23.24 -7.15 2.72
N LEU A 142 22.21 -6.53 3.29
CA LEU A 142 20.90 -7.13 3.47
C LEU A 142 19.91 -6.74 2.36
N GLN A 143 20.26 -5.77 1.51
CA GLN A 143 19.41 -5.23 0.46
C GLN A 143 18.05 -4.73 0.99
N VAL A 144 18.07 -4.06 2.15
CA VAL A 144 16.87 -3.55 2.84
C VAL A 144 17.15 -2.21 3.54
N ILE A 145 16.09 -1.53 3.92
CA ILE A 145 16.14 -0.43 4.90
C ILE A 145 15.72 -1.00 6.26
N LEU A 146 16.59 -0.85 7.26
CA LEU A 146 16.34 -1.38 8.60
C LEU A 146 15.46 -0.40 9.40
N TYR A 147 14.52 -0.96 10.16
CA TYR A 147 13.78 -0.21 11.17
C TYR A 147 14.62 -0.06 12.44
N ASN A 148 15.10 1.15 12.71
CA ASN A 148 15.82 1.49 13.92
C ASN A 148 15.73 3.00 14.22
N GLU A 149 16.11 3.38 15.44
CA GLU A 149 16.01 4.78 15.90
C GLU A 149 16.88 5.76 15.09
N GLU A 150 18.04 5.31 14.62
CA GLU A 150 18.96 6.14 13.84
C GLU A 150 18.31 6.50 12.50
N ASN A 151 17.77 5.52 11.80
CA ASN A 151 17.06 5.72 10.54
C ASN A 151 15.80 6.57 10.72
N ILE A 152 15.09 6.42 11.83
CA ILE A 152 13.96 7.30 12.17
C ILE A 152 14.44 8.75 12.32
N LYS A 153 15.58 8.99 12.99
CA LYS A 153 16.15 10.36 13.14
C LYS A 153 16.56 10.96 11.79
N ILE A 154 17.12 10.15 10.89
CA ILE A 154 17.45 10.57 9.52
C ILE A 154 16.18 10.99 8.78
N LEU A 155 15.13 10.16 8.79
CA LEU A 155 13.89 10.43 8.07
C LEU A 155 13.08 11.60 8.64
N LYS A 156 13.16 11.85 9.95
CA LYS A 156 12.56 13.06 10.56
C LYS A 156 13.11 14.35 9.95
N LYS A 157 14.36 14.34 9.50
CA LYS A 157 15.04 15.47 8.85
C LYS A 157 14.89 15.47 7.34
N TYR A 158 13.96 14.67 6.79
CA TYR A 158 13.76 14.59 5.34
C TYR A 158 13.46 16.00 4.78
N PRO A 159 14.21 16.44 3.73
CA PRO A 159 14.05 17.79 3.21
C PRO A 159 12.65 18.03 2.65
N LEU A 160 12.07 19.19 2.96
CA LEU A 160 10.72 19.58 2.50
C LEU A 160 10.67 20.05 1.04
N ASP A 161 11.82 20.26 0.43
CA ASP A 161 11.95 20.71 -0.97
C ASP A 161 11.89 19.55 -1.98
N LYS A 162 11.92 18.32 -1.51
CA LYS A 162 11.82 17.13 -2.34
C LYS A 162 10.38 16.67 -2.49
N LYS A 163 9.96 16.41 -3.72
CA LYS A 163 8.62 15.86 -4.02
C LYS A 163 8.70 14.79 -5.08
N PHE A 164 7.80 13.82 -5.01
CA PHE A 164 7.60 12.87 -6.09
C PHE A 164 7.00 13.56 -7.30
N ILE A 165 7.51 13.27 -8.49
CA ILE A 165 6.95 13.74 -9.75
C ILE A 165 6.22 12.56 -10.38
N PHE A 166 4.93 12.73 -10.61
CA PHE A 166 4.11 11.73 -11.29
C PHE A 166 4.07 12.03 -12.77
N GLU A 167 4.20 10.99 -13.59
CA GLU A 167 4.01 11.09 -15.03
C GLU A 167 2.59 11.54 -15.36
N GLU A 168 2.35 11.98 -16.59
CA GLU A 168 1.02 12.31 -17.06
C GLU A 168 0.08 11.10 -16.88
N ILE A 169 -1.02 11.30 -16.16
CA ILE A 169 -1.91 10.22 -15.76
C ILE A 169 -3.04 10.10 -16.77
N ASN A 170 -2.92 9.11 -17.65
CA ASN A 170 -3.91 8.81 -18.65
C ASN A 170 -5.19 8.22 -18.03
N ASN A 171 -6.32 8.45 -18.70
CA ASN A 171 -7.56 7.78 -18.35
C ASN A 171 -7.41 6.27 -18.53
N ASN A 172 -8.13 5.52 -17.69
CA ASN A 172 -8.14 4.05 -17.71
C ASN A 172 -6.76 3.39 -17.55
N THR A 173 -5.78 4.12 -17.01
CA THR A 173 -4.41 3.62 -16.79
C THR A 173 -4.07 3.56 -15.31
N ILE A 174 -3.52 2.42 -14.86
CA ILE A 174 -2.96 2.24 -13.53
C ILE A 174 -1.44 2.13 -13.62
N TYR A 175 -0.76 2.83 -12.73
CA TYR A 175 0.71 2.84 -12.62
C TYR A 175 1.13 2.09 -11.38
N VAL A 176 2.06 1.14 -11.53
CA VAL A 176 2.55 0.27 -10.44
C VAL A 176 4.07 0.30 -10.38
N PHE A 177 4.68 -0.10 -9.27
CA PHE A 177 6.15 -0.20 -9.17
C PHE A 177 6.76 -1.12 -10.23
N GLY A 178 6.11 -2.20 -10.56
CA GLY A 178 6.55 -3.15 -11.54
C GLY A 178 5.49 -4.18 -11.86
N PHE A 179 5.60 -4.71 -13.06
CA PHE A 179 4.83 -5.85 -13.55
C PHE A 179 5.69 -6.62 -14.55
N GLY A 180 5.32 -7.84 -14.83
CA GLY A 180 6.05 -8.68 -15.77
C GLY A 180 5.71 -10.16 -15.62
N ASP A 181 6.60 -10.99 -16.10
CA ASP A 181 6.52 -12.44 -15.99
C ASP A 181 7.37 -12.94 -14.82
N TYR A 182 6.79 -13.80 -14.00
CA TYR A 182 7.49 -14.48 -12.92
C TYR A 182 7.16 -15.97 -12.97
N ARG A 183 8.20 -16.79 -13.22
CA ARG A 183 8.11 -18.26 -13.36
C ARG A 183 7.03 -18.64 -14.39
N ASN A 184 6.21 -18.51 -14.91
CA ASN A 184 5.17 -18.88 -15.89
C ASN A 184 3.85 -18.13 -15.73
N TYR A 185 3.81 -17.13 -14.86
CA TYR A 185 2.62 -16.29 -14.72
C TYR A 185 2.98 -14.80 -14.64
N LYS A 186 2.03 -13.99 -15.01
CA LYS A 186 2.18 -12.53 -14.99
C LYS A 186 1.78 -11.98 -13.63
N PHE A 187 2.45 -10.91 -13.22
CA PHE A 187 2.16 -10.23 -11.97
C PHE A 187 2.13 -8.71 -12.14
N ALA A 188 1.41 -8.03 -11.26
CA ALA A 188 1.50 -6.59 -11.08
C ALA A 188 1.62 -6.30 -9.57
N ASN A 189 2.53 -5.39 -9.21
CA ASN A 189 2.70 -5.01 -7.82
C ASN A 189 1.48 -4.26 -7.31
N ASP A 190 0.82 -4.82 -6.29
CA ASP A 190 -0.41 -4.30 -5.70
C ASP A 190 -0.19 -3.41 -4.48
N GLN A 191 1.05 -3.24 -4.05
CA GLN A 191 1.39 -2.58 -2.78
C GLN A 191 1.47 -1.07 -2.90
N PHE A 192 1.78 -0.58 -4.09
CA PHE A 192 1.74 0.81 -4.49
C PHE A 192 1.18 0.90 -5.90
N PHE A 193 0.20 1.74 -6.05
CA PHE A 193 -0.26 2.13 -7.38
C PHE A 193 -0.89 3.52 -7.35
N TYR A 194 -0.96 4.14 -8.51
CA TYR A 194 -1.70 5.37 -8.68
C TYR A 194 -2.44 5.40 -10.02
N HIS A 195 -3.48 6.21 -10.06
CA HIS A 195 -4.35 6.40 -11.20
C HIS A 195 -5.13 7.73 -11.05
N ASN A 196 -5.90 8.10 -12.05
CA ASN A 196 -6.80 9.25 -11.95
C ASN A 196 -8.24 8.84 -11.55
N HIS A 197 -9.12 9.82 -11.53
CA HIS A 197 -10.53 9.65 -11.13
C HIS A 197 -11.28 8.58 -11.92
N SER A 198 -10.93 8.35 -13.21
CA SER A 198 -11.66 7.43 -14.09
C SER A 198 -11.70 5.97 -13.62
N LEU A 199 -10.76 5.57 -12.76
CA LEU A 199 -10.66 4.18 -12.29
C LEU A 199 -11.28 3.94 -10.90
N ILE A 200 -11.83 4.96 -10.24
CA ILE A 200 -12.35 4.82 -8.87
C ILE A 200 -13.37 3.68 -8.76
N GLU A 201 -14.35 3.61 -9.66
CA GLU A 201 -15.37 2.56 -9.65
C GLU A 201 -14.78 1.17 -9.85
N LYS A 202 -13.86 1.03 -10.81
CA LYS A 202 -13.20 -0.25 -11.04
C LYS A 202 -12.41 -0.69 -9.82
N MET A 203 -11.63 0.22 -9.21
CA MET A 203 -10.83 -0.11 -8.03
C MET A 203 -11.68 -0.38 -6.79
N PHE A 204 -12.81 0.30 -6.63
CA PHE A 204 -13.78 0.00 -5.58
C PHE A 204 -14.38 -1.41 -5.71
N ASN A 205 -14.72 -1.82 -6.93
CA ASN A 205 -15.32 -3.12 -7.21
C ASN A 205 -14.32 -4.28 -7.21
N PHE A 206 -13.03 -4.02 -7.09
CA PHE A 206 -12.01 -5.06 -7.14
C PHE A 206 -12.25 -6.17 -6.10
N TYR A 207 -12.52 -5.81 -4.86
CA TYR A 207 -12.73 -6.78 -3.80
C TYR A 207 -13.95 -7.69 -4.06
N ASP A 208 -15.03 -7.14 -4.59
CA ASP A 208 -16.27 -7.90 -4.82
C ASP A 208 -16.08 -8.97 -5.89
N ASN A 209 -15.17 -8.74 -6.83
CA ASN A 209 -14.80 -9.69 -7.87
C ASN A 209 -13.68 -10.65 -7.44
N MET A 210 -13.08 -10.42 -6.27
CA MET A 210 -11.86 -11.10 -5.85
C MET A 210 -12.05 -12.61 -5.66
N LEU A 211 -13.20 -13.05 -5.11
CA LEU A 211 -13.47 -14.47 -4.87
C LEU A 211 -13.46 -15.29 -6.16
N ASP A 212 -14.07 -14.78 -7.22
CA ASP A 212 -14.12 -15.47 -8.50
C ASP A 212 -12.75 -15.44 -9.20
N ILE A 213 -12.02 -14.33 -9.07
CA ILE A 213 -10.65 -14.21 -9.57
C ILE A 213 -9.73 -15.19 -8.84
N VAL A 214 -9.82 -15.30 -7.52
CA VAL A 214 -9.03 -16.26 -6.74
C VAL A 214 -9.28 -17.69 -7.19
N LYS A 215 -10.55 -18.09 -7.36
CA LYS A 215 -10.89 -19.43 -7.88
C LYS A 215 -10.29 -19.65 -9.27
N TYR A 216 -10.43 -18.67 -10.16
CA TYR A 216 -9.83 -18.72 -11.49
C TYR A 216 -8.31 -18.86 -11.42
N CYS A 217 -7.63 -18.04 -10.65
CA CYS A 217 -6.16 -18.06 -10.50
C CYS A 217 -5.66 -19.40 -9.92
N ILE A 218 -6.34 -19.94 -8.91
CA ILE A 218 -5.99 -21.25 -8.32
C ILE A 218 -6.09 -22.36 -9.38
N ASN A 219 -7.13 -22.32 -10.21
CA ASN A 219 -7.30 -23.30 -11.27
C ASN A 219 -6.24 -23.20 -12.37
N GLN A 220 -5.72 -22.01 -12.66
CA GLN A 220 -4.70 -21.78 -13.68
C GLN A 220 -3.28 -22.11 -13.22
N ILE A 221 -2.90 -21.72 -12.01
CA ILE A 221 -1.52 -21.83 -11.50
C ILE A 221 -1.31 -23.00 -10.51
N GLY A 222 -2.40 -23.61 -10.03
CA GLY A 222 -2.36 -24.64 -9.00
C GLY A 222 -2.06 -24.12 -7.59
N VAL A 223 -2.39 -24.93 -6.59
CA VAL A 223 -2.29 -24.56 -5.17
C VAL A 223 -0.84 -24.41 -4.68
N LYS A 224 0.14 -24.94 -5.39
CA LYS A 224 1.55 -25.00 -4.94
C LYS A 224 2.31 -23.66 -5.04
N GLU A 225 1.83 -22.68 -5.81
CA GLU A 225 2.55 -21.43 -6.05
C GLU A 225 1.90 -20.22 -5.35
N GLN A 226 1.54 -20.40 -4.09
CA GLN A 226 0.81 -19.40 -3.29
C GLN A 226 1.56 -18.07 -3.05
N TYR A 227 2.87 -18.02 -3.26
CA TYR A 227 3.69 -16.86 -2.86
C TYR A 227 3.45 -15.58 -3.66
N CYS A 228 3.00 -15.69 -4.90
CA CYS A 228 2.73 -14.54 -5.78
C CYS A 228 1.24 -14.38 -6.13
N LEU A 229 0.37 -15.06 -5.40
CA LEU A 229 -1.06 -15.07 -5.73
C LEU A 229 -1.68 -13.66 -5.68
N THR A 230 -1.26 -12.82 -4.76
CA THR A 230 -1.79 -11.46 -4.58
C THR A 230 -1.54 -10.61 -5.81
N GLU A 231 -0.30 -10.56 -6.27
CA GLU A 231 0.12 -9.81 -7.43
C GLU A 231 -0.47 -10.38 -8.73
N TYR A 232 -0.66 -11.70 -8.80
CA TYR A 232 -1.32 -12.35 -9.94
C TYR A 232 -2.83 -12.06 -9.97
N ILE A 233 -3.50 -12.09 -8.82
CA ILE A 233 -4.92 -11.70 -8.69
C ILE A 233 -5.10 -10.26 -9.15
N PHE A 234 -4.23 -9.36 -8.71
CA PHE A 234 -4.29 -7.95 -9.08
C PHE A 234 -4.07 -7.75 -10.59
N TYR A 235 -3.05 -8.41 -11.16
CA TYR A 235 -2.80 -8.42 -12.60
C TYR A 235 -4.03 -8.92 -13.38
N THR A 236 -4.59 -10.06 -12.97
CA THR A 236 -5.76 -10.68 -13.62
C THR A 236 -6.97 -9.76 -13.58
N TYR A 237 -7.22 -9.10 -12.44
CA TYR A 237 -8.30 -8.13 -12.34
C TYR A 237 -8.13 -6.95 -13.31
N ILE A 238 -6.93 -6.38 -13.35
CA ILE A 238 -6.60 -5.25 -14.22
C ILE A 238 -6.84 -5.62 -15.68
N THR A 239 -6.32 -6.75 -16.12
CA THR A 239 -6.43 -7.19 -17.51
C THR A 239 -7.86 -7.55 -17.90
N ASN A 240 -8.61 -8.25 -17.05
CA ASN A 240 -10.00 -8.61 -17.30
C ASN A 240 -10.93 -7.40 -17.37
N ASN A 241 -10.57 -6.29 -16.75
CA ASN A 241 -11.31 -5.03 -16.80
C ASN A 241 -10.80 -4.05 -17.86
N ASN A 242 -9.91 -4.50 -18.76
CA ASN A 242 -9.30 -3.68 -19.80
C ASN A 242 -8.71 -2.38 -19.25
N ILE A 243 -8.00 -2.48 -18.13
CA ILE A 243 -7.25 -1.37 -17.53
C ILE A 243 -5.82 -1.42 -18.07
N ASP A 244 -5.34 -0.31 -18.60
CA ASP A 244 -3.96 -0.20 -19.06
C ASP A 244 -2.99 -0.22 -17.88
N LEU A 245 -1.95 -1.05 -17.98
CA LEU A 245 -0.94 -1.21 -16.93
C LEU A 245 0.37 -0.56 -17.37
N LYS A 246 0.85 0.39 -16.57
CA LYS A 246 2.13 1.07 -16.80
C LYS A 246 3.05 0.96 -15.58
N LYS A 247 4.35 0.99 -15.87
CA LYS A 247 5.38 1.02 -14.83
C LYS A 247 5.58 2.45 -14.35
N SER A 248 5.50 2.63 -13.03
CA SER A 248 5.78 3.90 -12.37
C SER A 248 7.28 4.22 -12.38
N ASN A 249 7.62 5.51 -12.45
CA ASN A 249 8.96 6.01 -12.14
C ASN A 249 9.27 6.03 -10.62
N ILE A 250 8.23 5.86 -9.78
CA ILE A 250 8.38 5.72 -8.34
C ILE A 250 8.60 4.24 -8.00
N ARG A 251 9.48 3.97 -7.05
CA ARG A 251 9.84 2.64 -6.56
C ARG A 251 9.53 2.52 -5.08
N GLY A 252 9.45 1.31 -4.57
CA GLY A 252 9.23 1.06 -3.16
C GLY A 252 10.04 -0.10 -2.61
N ILE A 253 10.38 0.03 -1.33
CA ILE A 253 11.10 -0.97 -0.55
C ILE A 253 10.35 -1.15 0.76
N PHE A 254 10.17 -2.39 1.20
CA PHE A 254 9.67 -2.66 2.54
C PHE A 254 10.75 -2.37 3.57
N ILE A 255 10.33 -1.68 4.61
CA ILE A 255 11.14 -1.58 5.82
C ILE A 255 11.02 -2.89 6.58
N ARG A 256 12.15 -3.45 6.98
CA ARG A 256 12.22 -4.69 7.75
C ARG A 256 12.71 -4.38 9.15
N GLU A 257 12.01 -4.92 10.12
CA GLU A 257 12.46 -4.99 11.50
C GLU A 257 13.21 -6.30 11.69
N PHE A 258 14.52 -6.23 11.86
CA PHE A 258 15.32 -7.38 12.27
C PHE A 258 15.56 -7.29 13.77
N LEU A 259 14.87 -8.10 14.55
CA LEU A 259 14.95 -8.12 16.02
C LEU A 259 16.09 -8.97 16.58
N THR A 260 16.88 -9.62 15.73
CA THR A 260 18.05 -10.40 16.19
C THR A 260 19.25 -10.17 15.29
N PRO A 261 20.43 -9.94 15.85
CA PRO A 261 21.66 -10.07 15.06
C PRO A 261 21.70 -11.49 14.53
N LEU A 262 21.79 -11.64 13.22
CA LEU A 262 22.17 -12.91 12.59
C LEU A 262 23.53 -13.29 13.23
N LYS A 263 23.52 -14.28 14.13
CA LYS A 263 24.73 -14.89 14.66
C LYS A 263 25.45 -15.67 13.57
#